data_7b637dd3ffc6e079102fa80dc04a2dc1
#
_entry.id   7b637dd3ffc6e079102fa80dc04a2dc1
#
_cell.length_a   1.000
_cell.length_b   1.000
_cell.length_c   1.000
_cell.angle_alpha   90.00
_cell.angle_beta   90.00
_cell.angle_gamma   90.00
#
_symmetry.space_group_name_H-M   'P 1'
#
loop_
_entity.id
_entity.type
_entity.pdbx_description
1 polymer ?
#
loop_
_entity_poly.entity_id
_entity_poly.type
_entity_poly.pdbx_seq_one_letter_code
_entity_poly.pdbx_strand_id
1 'polypeptide(L)'
;MLNQPGTFGRTMDVGFRMFVKPVDRSEERFCKVFMKRVQRAKSGLAVLLSGSVLFPSMGLASSVAASYQTATPIKHVVVIFQENRSFDHYFATYPKAANVSGEPAFTALADTPSVNNLTSANLLTNNPNSSPANGMGTALPFRIDRTQANTADQNHSYTPEQQAYDGGKMDLFPKYTGSATYGSSGAFGTKGQVLGYFDGNTVTALWSYAQHYAMSDNNWSDTYGPSTPGALEIVSGQTNGLQPIAGNMLGNAYIHDGQGGYTLINDEDPAYDRCSTSSQVRMNAKNIGDLLNEKGISWGGFMGGFDLTLTNANNTTGCSRSTYSEIVGTRTDYVPHHAWFQYFASTANPTHARPNSTASIGFSTIPGTSTREPANHQYDIKDFYKAVKAGNFSAVSYIKMPAYQDAHPGNSDPLDEQNAIVTLVNFIQSQPEWASTAIIIDYDDSDGWYDHAFHKPLWGSFDSIADQLNGPGICGTAGSAPKGVAGKVVNGRCGPGTRIPLIVISPYARRNFVSHDLTSQASVVRFIEDNWLGGKRLGGGSFDAAAGQINTLFDFTQKPNTTPLVLDPDTGSLR
;
A
#
# COMPACT_ATOMS: atom_id res chain seq x y z
N MET A 1 54.49 17.41 32.76
CA MET A 1 55.32 16.23 33.02
C MET A 1 54.81 15.20 32.04
N LEU A 2 55.43 15.08 30.86
CA LEU A 2 56.42 14.07 30.49
C LEU A 2 55.94 12.64 30.76
N ASN A 3 55.58 11.78 29.82
CA ASN A 3 56.46 11.18 28.81
C ASN A 3 55.63 10.37 27.77
N GLN A 4 56.01 10.42 26.52
CA GLN A 4 55.89 9.39 25.47
C GLN A 4 57.14 8.46 25.54
N PRO A 5 57.36 7.48 24.59
CA PRO A 5 56.51 6.63 23.75
C PRO A 5 56.94 5.14 23.81
N GLY A 6 56.23 4.26 23.07
CA GLY A 6 56.69 2.89 22.86
C GLY A 6 56.08 2.25 21.58
N THR A 7 56.80 2.31 20.49
CA THR A 7 56.64 1.55 19.25
C THR A 7 56.91 0.06 19.45
N PHE A 8 56.10 -0.86 18.86
CA PHE A 8 56.58 -2.09 18.24
C PHE A 8 55.56 -2.60 17.18
N GLY A 9 55.98 -2.58 15.93
CA GLY A 9 55.27 -3.18 14.85
C GLY A 9 55.43 -4.70 14.78
N ARG A 10 54.44 -5.36 14.19
CA ARG A 10 54.61 -6.62 13.46
C ARG A 10 53.48 -6.74 12.44
N THR A 11 53.82 -6.60 11.21
CA THR A 11 53.10 -7.04 10.02
C THR A 11 52.98 -8.56 10.04
N MET A 12 51.74 -9.08 9.91
CA MET A 12 51.49 -10.44 9.48
C MET A 12 50.74 -10.39 8.13
N ASP A 13 51.48 -10.75 7.08
CA ASP A 13 50.99 -11.02 5.77
C ASP A 13 50.33 -12.39 5.74
N VAL A 14 49.04 -12.50 5.49
CA VAL A 14 48.32 -13.76 5.30
C VAL A 14 47.74 -13.75 3.89
N GLY A 15 48.51 -14.34 3.00
CA GLY A 15 48.10 -14.59 1.62
C GLY A 15 46.94 -15.57 1.54
N PHE A 16 45.80 -15.12 1.02
CA PHE A 16 44.66 -15.97 0.67
C PHE A 16 44.87 -16.50 -0.75
N ARG A 17 45.20 -17.77 -0.90
CA ARG A 17 45.17 -18.50 -2.18
C ARG A 17 43.70 -18.90 -2.45
N MET A 18 43.12 -18.34 -3.50
CA MET A 18 41.88 -18.84 -4.11
C MET A 18 42.17 -20.21 -4.75
N PHE A 19 41.50 -21.24 -4.26
CA PHE A 19 41.32 -22.52 -4.94
C PHE A 19 40.09 -22.44 -5.82
N VAL A 20 40.27 -22.32 -7.11
CA VAL A 20 39.24 -22.52 -8.14
C VAL A 20 39.13 -24.03 -8.38
N LYS A 21 38.00 -24.66 -8.04
CA LYS A 21 37.68 -26.02 -8.47
C LYS A 21 37.10 -25.98 -9.88
N PRO A 22 37.49 -26.91 -10.77
CA PRO A 22 36.94 -26.98 -12.12
C PRO A 22 35.50 -27.52 -12.09
N VAL A 23 34.63 -26.90 -12.90
CA VAL A 23 33.25 -27.31 -13.15
C VAL A 23 33.27 -28.58 -14.01
N ASP A 24 32.57 -29.61 -13.55
CA ASP A 24 32.38 -30.90 -14.21
C ASP A 24 31.45 -30.76 -15.44
N ARG A 25 31.95 -31.15 -16.60
CA ARG A 25 31.28 -31.10 -17.93
C ARG A 25 30.43 -32.36 -18.16
N SER A 26 29.53 -32.74 -17.26
CA SER A 26 28.68 -33.95 -17.45
C SER A 26 27.21 -33.68 -17.80
N GLU A 27 26.73 -32.44 -17.83
CA GLU A 27 25.29 -32.15 -18.09
C GLU A 27 24.96 -31.72 -19.53
N GLU A 28 25.92 -31.60 -20.46
CA GLU A 28 25.62 -31.25 -21.86
C GLU A 28 25.23 -32.42 -22.78
N ARG A 29 25.06 -33.65 -22.27
CA ARG A 29 24.73 -34.81 -23.10
C ARG A 29 23.29 -35.25 -23.09
N PHE A 30 22.43 -34.69 -22.28
CA PHE A 30 21.01 -35.15 -22.18
C PHE A 30 20.02 -34.42 -23.10
N CYS A 31 20.38 -33.29 -23.70
CA CYS A 31 19.45 -32.50 -24.52
C CYS A 31 19.55 -32.80 -26.05
N LYS A 32 20.44 -33.64 -26.53
CA LYS A 32 20.62 -33.94 -27.97
C LYS A 32 20.08 -35.29 -28.45
N VAL A 33 19.46 -36.11 -27.59
CA VAL A 33 18.91 -37.43 -27.96
C VAL A 33 17.40 -37.42 -28.22
N PHE A 34 16.68 -36.36 -27.87
CA PHE A 34 15.20 -36.34 -28.00
C PHE A 34 14.69 -35.72 -29.32
N MET A 35 15.53 -35.15 -30.17
CA MET A 35 15.13 -34.50 -31.44
C MET A 35 15.46 -35.24 -32.74
N LYS A 36 15.72 -36.53 -32.70
CA LYS A 36 16.01 -37.35 -33.92
C LYS A 36 15.09 -38.56 -34.15
N ARG A 37 13.88 -38.60 -33.59
CA ARG A 37 12.95 -39.72 -33.81
C ARG A 37 11.56 -39.35 -34.29
N VAL A 38 11.36 -38.22 -34.95
CA VAL A 38 10.08 -37.86 -35.60
C VAL A 38 10.33 -37.40 -37.04
N GLN A 39 10.98 -38.27 -37.83
CA GLN A 39 10.93 -38.17 -39.31
C GLN A 39 11.22 -39.53 -39.89
N ARG A 40 10.18 -40.38 -40.00
CA ARG A 40 10.00 -41.45 -41.02
C ARG A 40 8.76 -42.27 -40.67
N ALA A 41 7.61 -41.90 -41.20
CA ALA A 41 6.56 -42.78 -41.65
C ALA A 41 5.54 -41.95 -42.45
N LYS A 42 5.78 -41.80 -43.75
CA LYS A 42 4.71 -41.46 -44.69
C LYS A 42 4.49 -42.74 -45.53
N SER A 43 3.27 -43.20 -45.50
CA SER A 43 2.51 -43.86 -46.53
C SER A 43 1.67 -45.02 -45.96
N GLY A 44 0.38 -44.90 -46.18
CA GLY A 44 -0.50 -46.05 -46.18
C GLY A 44 -1.84 -45.85 -45.48
N LEU A 45 -2.85 -45.60 -46.27
CA LEU A 45 -4.25 -46.03 -46.17
C LEU A 45 -5.22 -45.08 -45.40
N ALA A 46 -5.98 -44.34 -46.18
CA ALA A 46 -7.19 -43.66 -45.74
C ALA A 46 -8.32 -44.67 -45.44
N VAL A 47 -8.80 -44.65 -44.21
CA VAL A 47 -10.16 -45.13 -43.86
C VAL A 47 -10.88 -44.00 -43.18
N LEU A 48 -11.90 -43.48 -43.86
CA LEU A 48 -12.86 -42.52 -43.35
C LEU A 48 -13.68 -43.18 -42.23
N LEU A 49 -13.42 -42.86 -40.99
CA LEU A 49 -14.34 -43.02 -39.87
C LEU A 49 -14.61 -41.60 -39.31
N SER A 50 -15.79 -41.09 -39.67
CA SER A 50 -16.36 -39.88 -39.09
C SER A 50 -16.72 -40.14 -37.61
N GLY A 51 -15.74 -40.07 -36.71
CA GLY A 51 -15.94 -39.99 -35.29
C GLY A 51 -15.93 -38.50 -34.90
N SER A 52 -17.13 -37.96 -34.59
CA SER A 52 -17.25 -36.63 -33.94
C SER A 52 -16.53 -36.71 -32.59
N VAL A 53 -15.29 -36.25 -32.54
CA VAL A 53 -14.60 -35.98 -31.28
C VAL A 53 -15.26 -34.73 -30.72
N LEU A 54 -16.20 -34.89 -29.82
CA LEU A 54 -16.65 -33.86 -28.90
C LEU A 54 -15.44 -33.49 -28.07
N PHE A 55 -14.72 -32.44 -28.47
CA PHE A 55 -13.88 -31.71 -27.54
C PHE A 55 -14.83 -31.17 -26.47
N PRO A 56 -14.66 -31.51 -25.19
CA PRO A 56 -15.36 -30.78 -24.17
C PRO A 56 -14.88 -29.31 -24.33
N SER A 57 -15.81 -28.43 -24.70
CA SER A 57 -15.59 -27.00 -24.53
C SER A 57 -15.24 -26.83 -23.04
N MET A 58 -13.99 -26.56 -22.73
CA MET A 58 -13.65 -25.97 -21.45
C MET A 58 -14.39 -24.63 -21.41
N GLY A 59 -15.63 -24.67 -20.93
CA GLY A 59 -16.34 -23.47 -20.51
C GLY A 59 -15.45 -22.81 -19.47
N LEU A 60 -14.95 -21.65 -19.78
CA LEU A 60 -14.32 -20.77 -18.78
C LEU A 60 -15.34 -20.66 -17.65
N ALA A 61 -15.05 -21.26 -16.52
CA ALA A 61 -15.87 -21.11 -15.32
C ALA A 61 -15.79 -19.63 -14.96
N SER A 62 -16.88 -18.88 -15.19
CA SER A 62 -16.99 -17.52 -14.72
C SER A 62 -16.80 -17.53 -13.20
N SER A 63 -15.96 -16.64 -12.68
CA SER A 63 -15.81 -16.49 -11.24
C SER A 63 -17.17 -16.13 -10.62
N VAL A 64 -17.41 -16.55 -9.37
CA VAL A 64 -18.65 -16.22 -8.64
C VAL A 64 -18.87 -14.72 -8.60
N ALA A 65 -17.79 -13.93 -8.49
CA ALA A 65 -17.85 -12.48 -8.49
C ALA A 65 -18.46 -11.90 -9.78
N ALA A 66 -18.26 -12.52 -10.93
CA ALA A 66 -18.85 -12.08 -12.20
C ALA A 66 -20.39 -12.17 -12.22
N SER A 67 -21.01 -12.96 -11.34
CA SER A 67 -22.47 -13.10 -11.23
C SER A 67 -23.15 -11.98 -10.44
N TYR A 68 -22.41 -11.19 -9.64
CA TYR A 68 -22.99 -10.13 -8.82
C TYR A 68 -23.51 -8.97 -9.68
N GLN A 69 -24.66 -8.43 -9.28
CA GLN A 69 -25.14 -7.18 -9.84
C GLN A 69 -24.31 -6.02 -9.29
N THR A 70 -23.77 -5.17 -10.16
CA THR A 70 -22.93 -4.03 -9.84
C THR A 70 -23.44 -2.78 -10.55
N ALA A 71 -23.24 -1.62 -9.94
CA ALA A 71 -23.64 -0.34 -10.52
C ALA A 71 -22.78 0.05 -11.74
N THR A 72 -21.53 -0.45 -11.81
CA THR A 72 -20.59 -0.23 -12.92
C THR A 72 -20.23 -1.58 -13.57
N PRO A 73 -19.52 -1.58 -14.71
CA PRO A 73 -18.99 -2.82 -15.30
C PRO A 73 -17.94 -3.55 -14.45
N ILE A 74 -17.45 -2.93 -13.35
CA ILE A 74 -16.42 -3.52 -12.49
C ILE A 74 -17.04 -4.65 -11.66
N LYS A 75 -16.43 -5.83 -11.76
CA LYS A 75 -16.80 -7.05 -11.02
C LYS A 75 -15.78 -7.44 -9.98
N HIS A 76 -14.55 -6.92 -10.11
CA HIS A 76 -13.44 -7.17 -9.20
C HIS A 76 -12.76 -5.84 -8.87
N VAL A 77 -12.61 -5.55 -7.58
CA VAL A 77 -11.77 -4.46 -7.08
C VAL A 77 -10.61 -5.07 -6.30
N VAL A 78 -9.40 -4.67 -6.63
CA VAL A 78 -8.19 -5.01 -5.89
C VAL A 78 -7.61 -3.72 -5.33
N VAL A 79 -7.67 -3.54 -4.02
CA VAL A 79 -7.07 -2.41 -3.31
C VAL A 79 -5.66 -2.84 -2.89
N ILE A 80 -4.64 -2.26 -3.50
CA ILE A 80 -3.24 -2.42 -3.09
C ILE A 80 -2.96 -1.26 -2.14
N PHE A 81 -2.81 -1.55 -0.86
CA PHE A 81 -2.65 -0.55 0.18
C PHE A 81 -1.23 -0.59 0.71
N GLN A 82 -0.48 0.45 0.34
CA GLN A 82 0.96 0.57 0.60
C GLN A 82 1.23 1.51 1.78
N GLU A 83 2.49 1.69 2.11
CA GLU A 83 2.94 2.42 3.28
C GLU A 83 3.63 3.74 2.93
N ASN A 84 3.30 4.72 3.69
CA ASN A 84 4.04 5.88 4.13
C ASN A 84 4.67 6.72 3.01
N ARG A 85 3.84 7.26 2.09
CA ARG A 85 4.34 8.15 1.02
C ARG A 85 3.45 9.37 0.82
N SER A 86 4.00 10.57 1.00
CA SER A 86 3.31 11.77 0.53
C SER A 86 3.26 11.81 -1.00
N PHE A 87 2.29 12.55 -1.55
CA PHE A 87 2.17 12.70 -2.99
C PHE A 87 3.43 13.36 -3.59
N ASP A 88 3.93 14.44 -3.01
CA ASP A 88 5.13 15.10 -3.53
C ASP A 88 6.41 14.25 -3.36
N HIS A 89 6.47 13.33 -2.41
CA HIS A 89 7.61 12.44 -2.28
C HIS A 89 7.81 11.55 -3.50
N TYR A 90 6.70 11.17 -4.20
CA TYR A 90 6.74 10.33 -5.39
C TYR A 90 6.41 11.05 -6.70
N PHE A 91 5.77 12.22 -6.66
CA PHE A 91 5.29 12.93 -7.84
C PHE A 91 5.74 14.41 -7.90
N ALA A 92 6.73 14.82 -7.09
CA ALA A 92 7.23 16.20 -7.00
C ALA A 92 7.53 16.86 -8.35
N THR A 93 8.09 16.08 -9.27
CA THR A 93 8.50 16.57 -10.61
C THR A 93 7.75 15.89 -11.75
N TYR A 94 6.75 15.04 -11.45
CA TYR A 94 5.93 14.41 -12.49
C TYR A 94 5.32 15.48 -13.41
N PRO A 95 5.36 15.31 -14.74
CA PRO A 95 5.83 14.10 -15.45
C PRO A 95 7.28 14.20 -15.97
N LYS A 96 8.13 15.01 -15.35
CA LYS A 96 9.50 15.26 -15.82
C LYS A 96 10.53 14.58 -14.92
N ALA A 97 11.07 13.45 -15.36
CA ALA A 97 12.18 12.75 -14.73
C ALA A 97 13.54 13.40 -15.09
N ALA A 98 14.54 13.25 -14.22
CA ALA A 98 15.89 13.72 -14.47
C ALA A 98 16.61 12.95 -15.59
N ASN A 99 16.24 11.69 -15.80
CA ASN A 99 16.81 10.78 -16.81
C ASN A 99 18.33 10.67 -16.69
N VAL A 100 18.80 10.40 -15.50
CA VAL A 100 20.21 10.22 -15.19
C VAL A 100 20.73 8.94 -15.87
N SER A 101 21.93 9.02 -16.43
CA SER A 101 22.54 7.86 -17.08
C SER A 101 22.74 6.69 -16.11
N GLY A 102 22.32 5.51 -16.52
CA GLY A 102 22.39 4.29 -15.70
C GLY A 102 21.12 4.00 -14.88
N GLU A 103 20.16 4.91 -14.86
CA GLU A 103 18.83 4.69 -14.27
C GLU A 103 17.79 4.38 -15.35
N PRO A 104 16.68 3.69 -15.02
CA PRO A 104 15.57 3.52 -15.95
C PRO A 104 15.05 4.88 -16.44
N ALA A 105 14.98 5.05 -17.76
CA ALA A 105 14.50 6.30 -18.33
C ALA A 105 12.97 6.37 -18.30
N PHE A 106 12.43 7.56 -18.03
CA PHE A 106 11.01 7.85 -18.16
C PHE A 106 10.79 9.00 -19.14
N THR A 107 9.89 8.80 -20.10
CA THR A 107 9.48 9.83 -21.06
C THR A 107 7.98 10.00 -21.00
N ALA A 108 7.54 11.19 -20.64
CA ALA A 108 6.11 11.52 -20.55
C ALA A 108 5.44 11.55 -21.94
N LEU A 109 4.15 11.23 -21.97
CA LEU A 109 3.29 11.51 -23.14
C LEU A 109 3.18 13.03 -23.34
N ALA A 110 3.11 13.45 -24.61
CA ALA A 110 3.11 14.88 -24.96
C ALA A 110 1.89 15.64 -24.43
N ASP A 111 0.79 14.94 -24.22
CA ASP A 111 -0.51 15.44 -23.76
C ASP A 111 -0.75 15.20 -22.26
N THR A 112 0.30 14.95 -21.46
CA THR A 112 0.16 14.75 -20.02
C THR A 112 -0.40 16.01 -19.35
N PRO A 113 -1.52 15.88 -18.58
CA PRO A 113 -2.11 17.00 -17.88
C PRO A 113 -1.18 17.62 -16.84
N SER A 114 -1.47 18.85 -16.45
CA SER A 114 -0.81 19.47 -15.31
C SER A 114 -1.14 18.72 -14.00
N VAL A 115 -0.18 18.69 -13.09
CA VAL A 115 -0.28 18.07 -11.77
C VAL A 115 0.02 19.12 -10.72
N ASN A 116 -0.72 19.12 -9.64
CA ASN A 116 -0.45 19.96 -8.47
C ASN A 116 0.72 19.36 -7.68
N ASN A 117 1.95 19.81 -7.96
CA ASN A 117 3.19 19.29 -7.34
C ASN A 117 4.24 20.39 -7.14
N LEU A 118 5.40 20.05 -6.61
CA LEU A 118 6.48 21.02 -6.31
C LEU A 118 6.95 21.80 -7.55
N THR A 119 6.95 21.16 -8.73
CA THR A 119 7.32 21.85 -9.96
C THR A 119 6.29 22.90 -10.36
N SER A 120 5.01 22.55 -10.39
CA SER A 120 3.92 23.48 -10.76
C SER A 120 3.74 24.60 -9.74
N ALA A 121 3.99 24.31 -8.48
CA ALA A 121 3.95 25.29 -7.37
C ALA A 121 5.22 26.18 -7.29
N ASN A 122 6.26 25.91 -8.11
CA ASN A 122 7.55 26.61 -8.06
C ASN A 122 8.24 26.53 -6.69
N LEU A 123 8.17 25.35 -6.03
CA LEU A 123 8.67 25.13 -4.68
C LEU A 123 9.97 24.31 -4.61
N LEU A 124 10.55 23.92 -5.73
CA LEU A 124 11.83 23.21 -5.75
C LEU A 124 13.01 24.11 -5.31
N THR A 125 12.95 25.41 -5.61
CA THR A 125 14.03 26.37 -5.34
C THR A 125 13.63 27.50 -4.38
N ASN A 126 12.34 27.64 -4.08
CA ASN A 126 11.80 28.65 -3.19
C ASN A 126 10.81 27.98 -2.20
N ASN A 127 11.35 27.23 -1.24
CA ASN A 127 10.56 26.41 -0.34
C ASN A 127 10.51 27.00 1.07
N PRO A 128 9.36 27.08 1.73
CA PRO A 128 9.23 27.64 3.08
C PRO A 128 10.05 26.86 4.13
N ASN A 129 10.31 25.57 3.91
CA ASN A 129 11.14 24.76 4.81
C ASN A 129 12.65 25.12 4.77
N SER A 130 13.07 26.00 3.86
CA SER A 130 14.40 26.62 3.91
C SER A 130 14.55 27.67 5.02
N SER A 131 13.51 27.89 5.81
CA SER A 131 13.50 28.80 6.95
C SER A 131 14.46 28.35 8.06
N PRO A 132 15.21 29.28 8.69
CA PRO A 132 16.05 28.99 9.86
C PRO A 132 15.28 28.39 11.06
N ALA A 133 13.95 28.47 11.09
CA ALA A 133 13.11 27.83 12.10
C ALA A 133 13.28 26.31 12.16
N ASN A 134 13.75 25.69 11.07
CA ASN A 134 14.05 24.27 10.94
C ASN A 134 15.45 23.87 11.46
N GLY A 135 16.26 24.84 11.92
CA GLY A 135 17.59 24.58 12.47
C GLY A 135 18.51 23.88 11.47
N MET A 136 19.20 22.82 11.91
CA MET A 136 20.11 22.04 11.05
C MET A 136 19.38 21.21 9.98
N GLY A 137 18.06 21.08 10.05
CA GLY A 137 17.24 20.44 9.02
C GLY A 137 16.81 21.37 7.89
N THR A 138 17.17 22.66 7.96
CA THR A 138 16.88 23.64 6.90
C THR A 138 17.39 23.13 5.55
N ALA A 139 16.49 22.90 4.59
CA ALA A 139 16.83 22.40 3.28
C ALA A 139 15.83 22.88 2.22
N LEU A 140 16.22 22.80 0.96
CA LEU A 140 15.32 22.84 -0.19
C LEU A 140 14.94 21.40 -0.59
N PRO A 141 13.82 21.17 -1.29
CA PRO A 141 13.52 19.88 -1.88
C PRO A 141 14.66 19.41 -2.79
N PHE A 142 14.98 18.13 -2.72
CA PHE A 142 16.05 17.53 -3.52
C PHE A 142 15.67 16.13 -3.99
N ARG A 143 16.18 15.77 -5.17
CA ARG A 143 16.00 14.42 -5.70
C ARG A 143 16.84 13.43 -4.88
N ILE A 144 16.21 12.37 -4.42
CA ILE A 144 16.89 11.20 -3.86
C ILE A 144 17.30 10.30 -5.03
N ASP A 145 18.57 9.96 -5.08
CA ASP A 145 19.12 9.06 -6.10
C ASP A 145 18.62 7.62 -5.88
N ARG A 146 18.42 6.88 -6.97
CA ARG A 146 17.97 5.48 -6.92
C ARG A 146 18.86 4.61 -6.03
N THR A 147 20.15 4.90 -5.92
CA THR A 147 21.08 4.18 -5.05
C THR A 147 20.92 4.52 -3.57
N GLN A 148 20.13 5.55 -3.25
CA GLN A 148 19.80 6.01 -1.90
C GLN A 148 18.36 5.62 -1.52
N ALA A 149 17.80 4.57 -2.13
CA ALA A 149 16.42 4.14 -1.94
C ALA A 149 16.08 3.80 -0.49
N ASN A 150 17.04 3.30 0.29
CA ASN A 150 16.89 3.04 1.73
C ASN A 150 16.99 4.36 2.51
N THR A 151 15.85 4.89 2.93
CA THR A 151 15.72 6.14 3.68
C THR A 151 15.38 5.85 5.15
N ALA A 152 15.62 6.82 6.03
CA ALA A 152 15.10 6.74 7.39
C ALA A 152 13.57 6.92 7.41
N ASP A 153 12.94 6.25 8.34
CA ASP A 153 11.57 6.46 8.78
C ASP A 153 11.42 7.88 9.37
N GLN A 154 10.47 8.66 8.88
CA GLN A 154 10.20 10.00 9.36
C GLN A 154 9.16 9.96 10.49
N ASN A 155 9.01 11.04 11.25
CA ASN A 155 8.01 11.09 12.31
C ASN A 155 6.64 11.47 11.75
N HIS A 156 5.76 10.51 11.62
CA HIS A 156 4.41 10.68 11.09
C HIS A 156 3.30 10.53 12.16
N SER A 157 3.65 10.77 13.44
CA SER A 157 2.66 10.77 14.51
C SER A 157 1.66 11.93 14.36
N TYR A 158 0.45 11.74 14.84
CA TYR A 158 -0.70 12.67 14.74
C TYR A 158 -0.37 14.13 15.08
N THR A 159 0.29 14.38 16.19
CA THR A 159 0.64 15.74 16.64
C THR A 159 1.80 16.36 15.86
N PRO A 160 2.94 15.68 15.64
CA PRO A 160 4.05 16.19 14.84
C PRO A 160 3.67 16.58 13.41
N GLU A 161 2.83 15.79 12.73
CA GLU A 161 2.36 16.16 11.39
C GLU A 161 1.57 17.47 11.41
N GLN A 162 0.64 17.63 12.33
CA GLN A 162 -0.11 18.89 12.48
C GLN A 162 0.81 20.08 12.74
N GLN A 163 1.84 19.90 13.56
CA GLN A 163 2.83 20.94 13.85
C GLN A 163 3.70 21.29 12.63
N ALA A 164 4.03 20.29 11.78
CA ALA A 164 4.78 20.51 10.55
C ALA A 164 3.99 21.33 9.52
N TYR A 165 2.67 21.13 9.48
CA TYR A 165 1.74 21.86 8.61
C TYR A 165 1.53 23.32 9.04
N ASP A 166 1.71 23.67 10.31
CA ASP A 166 1.64 25.03 10.90
C ASP A 166 0.46 25.86 10.37
N GLY A 167 -0.74 25.29 10.46
CA GLY A 167 -1.98 25.95 10.00
C GLY A 167 -2.04 26.22 8.49
N GLY A 168 -1.25 25.50 7.70
CA GLY A 168 -1.18 25.59 6.24
C GLY A 168 -0.01 26.40 5.72
N LYS A 169 0.94 26.82 6.56
CA LYS A 169 2.19 27.44 6.10
C LYS A 169 3.14 26.42 5.49
N MET A 170 3.02 25.15 5.84
CA MET A 170 3.78 24.01 5.30
C MET A 170 5.30 24.21 5.42
N ASP A 171 5.77 24.75 6.54
CA ASP A 171 7.12 25.31 6.69
C ASP A 171 7.97 24.71 7.83
N LEU A 172 7.43 23.71 8.58
CA LEU A 172 8.12 23.14 9.75
C LEU A 172 8.35 21.63 9.68
N PHE A 173 8.37 21.03 8.49
CA PHE A 173 8.56 19.60 8.31
C PHE A 173 9.91 19.09 8.86
N PRO A 174 11.08 19.69 8.53
CA PRO A 174 12.33 19.23 9.12
C PRO A 174 12.34 19.31 10.64
N LYS A 175 11.62 20.26 11.23
CA LYS A 175 11.59 20.44 12.68
C LYS A 175 10.79 19.35 13.39
N TYR A 176 9.62 18.99 12.88
CA TYR A 176 8.67 18.14 13.60
C TYR A 176 8.59 16.72 13.05
N THR A 177 8.69 16.53 11.75
CA THR A 177 8.60 15.21 11.12
C THR A 177 9.95 14.66 10.65
N GLY A 178 10.96 15.51 10.41
CA GLY A 178 12.24 15.11 9.83
C GLY A 178 13.08 14.18 10.71
N SER A 179 13.57 13.10 10.12
CA SER A 179 14.59 12.16 10.59
C SER A 179 15.73 12.06 9.57
N ALA A 180 16.93 11.68 10.02
CA ALA A 180 18.12 11.60 9.17
C ALA A 180 18.49 10.14 8.90
N THR A 181 18.90 9.82 7.66
CA THR A 181 19.53 8.52 7.40
C THR A 181 20.92 8.49 8.03
N TYR A 182 21.13 7.56 8.94
CA TYR A 182 22.39 7.42 9.67
C TYR A 182 23.58 7.17 8.73
N GLY A 183 24.69 7.86 8.97
CA GLY A 183 25.91 7.71 8.17
C GLY A 183 25.90 8.44 6.83
N SER A 184 24.80 9.14 6.48
CA SER A 184 24.72 9.94 5.26
C SER A 184 25.16 11.40 5.48
N SER A 185 25.22 12.20 4.41
CA SER A 185 25.68 13.59 4.43
C SER A 185 24.68 14.54 3.76
N GLY A 186 24.89 15.83 3.91
CA GLY A 186 24.02 16.89 3.36
C GLY A 186 22.62 16.82 3.94
N ALA A 187 21.61 17.22 3.18
CA ALA A 187 20.21 17.18 3.62
C ALA A 187 19.75 15.75 3.96
N PHE A 188 20.22 14.76 3.19
CA PHE A 188 19.92 13.34 3.42
C PHE A 188 20.42 12.80 4.76
N GLY A 189 21.55 13.32 5.28
CA GLY A 189 22.10 13.00 6.60
C GLY A 189 21.61 13.91 7.74
N THR A 190 20.55 14.69 7.53
CA THR A 190 19.95 15.60 8.52
C THR A 190 18.43 15.44 8.52
N LYS A 191 17.76 16.12 9.43
CA LYS A 191 16.29 16.25 9.42
C LYS A 191 15.71 16.82 8.11
N GLY A 192 16.54 17.45 7.28
CA GLY A 192 16.18 17.91 5.95
C GLY A 192 15.90 16.79 4.95
N GLN A 193 16.20 15.54 5.28
CA GLN A 193 15.84 14.36 4.47
C GLN A 193 14.36 14.36 4.10
N VAL A 194 13.49 14.78 4.99
CA VAL A 194 12.04 14.86 4.80
C VAL A 194 11.60 15.66 3.57
N LEU A 195 12.48 16.50 3.01
CA LEU A 195 12.24 17.25 1.78
C LEU A 195 12.70 16.51 0.51
N GLY A 196 13.24 15.31 0.66
CA GLY A 196 13.64 14.46 -0.45
C GLY A 196 12.47 13.92 -1.24
N TYR A 197 12.66 13.77 -2.56
CA TYR A 197 11.67 13.14 -3.44
C TYR A 197 12.34 12.18 -4.41
N PHE A 198 11.61 11.16 -4.80
CA PHE A 198 11.96 10.29 -5.92
C PHE A 198 11.29 10.79 -7.21
N ASP A 199 11.93 10.55 -8.35
CA ASP A 199 11.34 10.84 -9.65
C ASP A 199 11.08 9.57 -10.47
N GLY A 200 10.63 9.73 -11.71
CA GLY A 200 10.30 8.63 -12.61
C GLY A 200 11.46 7.68 -12.95
N ASN A 201 12.70 8.00 -12.59
CA ASN A 201 13.83 7.08 -12.71
C ASN A 201 13.87 6.05 -11.57
N THR A 202 13.22 6.33 -10.44
CA THR A 202 13.12 5.43 -9.28
C THR A 202 11.73 4.80 -9.17
N VAL A 203 10.66 5.61 -9.18
CA VAL A 203 9.26 5.14 -9.16
C VAL A 203 8.68 5.00 -10.57
N THR A 204 9.47 4.41 -11.46
CA THR A 204 9.23 4.33 -12.90
C THR A 204 7.89 3.67 -13.22
N ALA A 205 7.54 2.59 -12.53
CA ALA A 205 6.28 1.87 -12.75
C ALA A 205 5.06 2.70 -12.35
N LEU A 206 5.08 3.39 -11.20
CA LEU A 206 3.96 4.22 -10.76
C LEU A 206 3.71 5.37 -11.74
N TRP A 207 4.78 6.01 -12.25
CA TRP A 207 4.65 7.03 -13.28
C TRP A 207 4.16 6.46 -14.61
N SER A 208 4.59 5.24 -14.97
CA SER A 208 4.09 4.54 -16.16
C SER A 208 2.60 4.20 -16.04
N TYR A 209 2.15 3.77 -14.86
CA TYR A 209 0.72 3.55 -14.60
C TYR A 209 -0.08 4.84 -14.69
N ALA A 210 0.41 5.95 -14.11
CA ALA A 210 -0.23 7.25 -14.22
C ALA A 210 -0.38 7.72 -15.68
N GLN A 211 0.63 7.44 -16.55
CA GLN A 211 0.58 7.78 -17.98
C GLN A 211 -0.42 6.94 -18.79
N HIS A 212 -0.62 5.69 -18.41
CA HIS A 212 -1.44 4.77 -19.19
C HIS A 212 -2.85 4.61 -18.63
N TYR A 213 -3.07 5.04 -17.40
CA TYR A 213 -4.33 4.98 -16.66
C TYR A 213 -4.62 6.32 -15.98
N ALA A 214 -5.25 6.32 -14.81
CA ALA A 214 -5.65 7.53 -14.13
C ALA A 214 -5.03 7.65 -12.73
N MET A 215 -4.71 8.87 -12.34
CA MET A 215 -4.24 9.20 -10.99
C MET A 215 -5.04 10.37 -10.40
N SER A 216 -4.99 10.54 -9.08
CA SER A 216 -5.43 11.75 -8.39
C SER A 216 -4.22 12.51 -7.85
N ASP A 217 -4.23 13.83 -7.96
CA ASP A 217 -3.30 14.73 -7.27
C ASP A 217 -3.96 15.44 -6.07
N ASN A 218 -5.16 14.98 -5.66
CA ASN A 218 -5.93 15.53 -4.55
C ASN A 218 -6.59 14.43 -3.71
N ASN A 219 -5.80 13.37 -3.39
CA ASN A 219 -6.19 12.29 -2.49
C ASN A 219 -5.48 12.44 -1.14
N TRP A 220 -6.18 12.17 -0.06
CA TRP A 220 -5.72 12.48 1.29
C TRP A 220 -5.95 11.31 2.26
N SER A 221 -5.12 11.18 3.30
CA SER A 221 -5.54 10.41 4.47
C SER A 221 -6.75 11.08 5.11
N ASP A 222 -7.67 10.29 5.68
CA ASP A 222 -8.88 10.86 6.29
C ASP A 222 -8.59 11.66 7.55
N THR A 223 -7.55 11.25 8.30
CA THR A 223 -7.06 11.94 9.51
C THR A 223 -5.53 12.03 9.47
N TYR A 224 -4.95 12.93 10.24
CA TYR A 224 -3.53 12.90 10.57
C TYR A 224 -3.20 11.64 11.36
N GLY A 225 -1.93 11.22 11.34
CA GLY A 225 -1.40 10.12 12.11
C GLY A 225 -0.81 8.99 11.27
N PRO A 226 -0.19 8.00 11.93
CA PRO A 226 0.56 6.93 11.30
C PRO A 226 -0.33 5.79 10.76
N SER A 227 0.30 4.66 10.45
CA SER A 227 -0.27 3.56 9.65
C SER A 227 -1.55 2.95 10.21
N THR A 228 -1.73 2.83 11.54
CA THR A 228 -2.96 2.23 12.08
C THR A 228 -4.21 3.07 11.81
N PRO A 229 -4.24 4.40 12.01
CA PRO A 229 -5.34 5.23 11.51
C PRO A 229 -5.66 4.98 10.04
N GLY A 230 -4.67 5.04 9.13
CA GLY A 230 -4.88 4.78 7.71
C GLY A 230 -5.45 3.39 7.42
N ALA A 231 -4.92 2.35 8.07
CA ALA A 231 -5.42 0.97 7.94
C ALA A 231 -6.89 0.83 8.39
N LEU A 232 -7.33 1.60 9.39
CA LEU A 232 -8.72 1.60 9.83
C LEU A 232 -9.62 2.42 8.88
N GLU A 233 -9.12 3.57 8.39
CA GLU A 233 -9.91 4.43 7.50
C GLU A 233 -10.19 3.77 6.15
N ILE A 234 -9.24 3.05 5.54
CA ILE A 234 -9.43 2.37 4.24
C ILE A 234 -10.48 1.23 4.28
N VAL A 235 -10.83 0.72 5.47
CA VAL A 235 -11.81 -0.36 5.62
C VAL A 235 -13.06 0.04 6.40
N SER A 236 -13.02 1.13 7.19
CA SER A 236 -14.14 1.55 8.04
C SER A 236 -14.45 3.04 8.00
N GLY A 237 -13.55 3.89 7.47
CA GLY A 237 -13.68 5.33 7.56
C GLY A 237 -13.80 5.83 9.00
N GLN A 238 -13.18 5.12 9.98
CA GLN A 238 -13.49 5.34 11.39
C GLN A 238 -12.34 4.93 12.34
N THR A 239 -11.84 5.88 13.12
CA THR A 239 -10.84 5.65 14.18
C THR A 239 -11.41 5.84 15.60
N ASN A 240 -12.65 6.34 15.76
CA ASN A 240 -13.35 6.40 17.03
C ASN A 240 -14.04 5.06 17.37
N GLY A 241 -14.29 4.83 18.65
CA GLY A 241 -14.86 3.58 19.15
C GLY A 241 -13.81 2.54 19.53
N LEU A 242 -12.58 2.97 19.69
CA LEU A 242 -11.48 2.16 20.19
C LEU A 242 -11.76 1.69 21.62
N GLN A 243 -11.42 0.43 21.88
CA GLN A 243 -11.47 -0.19 23.20
C GLN A 243 -10.08 -0.74 23.54
N PRO A 244 -9.33 -0.08 24.43
CA PRO A 244 -8.03 -0.58 24.89
C PRO A 244 -8.18 -1.90 25.65
N ILE A 245 -7.20 -2.79 25.53
CA ILE A 245 -7.12 -3.98 26.36
C ILE A 245 -6.45 -3.62 27.68
N ALA A 246 -7.12 -3.89 28.79
CA ALA A 246 -6.65 -3.55 30.12
C ALA A 246 -5.23 -4.10 30.40
N GLY A 247 -4.35 -3.24 30.91
CA GLY A 247 -2.96 -3.57 31.22
C GLY A 247 -1.96 -3.28 30.10
N ASN A 248 -2.42 -2.96 28.90
CA ASN A 248 -1.60 -2.71 27.71
C ASN A 248 -1.92 -1.33 27.09
N MET A 249 -1.77 -0.25 27.85
CA MET A 249 -2.12 1.08 27.37
C MET A 249 -0.86 1.93 27.20
N LEU A 250 -0.55 2.31 25.94
CA LEU A 250 0.42 3.37 25.66
C LEU A 250 -0.34 4.70 25.59
N GLY A 251 -0.05 5.62 26.50
CA GLY A 251 -0.82 6.84 26.70
C GLY A 251 -0.78 7.90 25.58
N ASN A 252 -0.11 7.60 24.46
CA ASN A 252 0.00 8.49 23.30
C ASN A 252 -0.64 7.91 22.02
N ALA A 253 -1.13 6.68 22.04
CA ALA A 253 -1.72 6.05 20.85
C ALA A 253 -3.18 6.43 20.61
N TYR A 254 -3.87 6.90 21.64
CA TYR A 254 -5.26 7.33 21.57
C TYR A 254 -5.54 8.46 22.55
N ILE A 255 -6.62 9.16 22.33
CA ILE A 255 -7.12 10.22 23.22
C ILE A 255 -8.55 9.92 23.69
N HIS A 256 -8.96 10.60 24.77
CA HIS A 256 -10.36 10.66 25.13
C HIS A 256 -11.16 11.39 24.06
N ASP A 257 -12.26 10.78 23.61
CA ASP A 257 -13.09 11.32 22.54
C ASP A 257 -14.01 12.48 22.99
N GLY A 258 -14.00 12.81 24.28
CA GLY A 258 -14.89 13.80 24.89
C GLY A 258 -16.30 13.29 25.19
N GLN A 259 -16.61 12.00 24.93
CA GLN A 259 -17.92 11.39 25.14
C GLN A 259 -17.86 10.15 26.05
N GLY A 260 -16.72 9.90 26.68
CA GLY A 260 -16.48 8.76 27.56
C GLY A 260 -15.90 7.53 26.86
N GLY A 261 -15.53 7.66 25.59
CA GLY A 261 -14.82 6.68 24.79
C GLY A 261 -13.43 7.19 24.37
N TYR A 262 -12.87 6.51 23.35
CA TYR A 262 -11.54 6.80 22.83
C TYR A 262 -11.53 6.85 21.31
N THR A 263 -10.61 7.65 20.77
CA THR A 263 -10.24 7.71 19.36
C THR A 263 -8.78 7.35 19.21
N LEU A 264 -8.47 6.45 18.29
CA LEU A 264 -7.10 6.10 17.92
C LEU A 264 -6.49 7.24 17.10
N ILE A 265 -5.26 7.62 17.44
CA ILE A 265 -4.51 8.68 16.75
C ILE A 265 -3.08 8.28 16.37
N ASN A 266 -2.54 7.17 16.91
CA ASN A 266 -1.23 6.63 16.60
C ASN A 266 -1.29 5.09 16.55
N ASP A 267 -0.14 4.43 16.37
CA ASP A 267 -0.06 2.99 16.18
C ASP A 267 -0.34 2.18 17.44
N GLU A 268 -1.10 1.12 17.26
CA GLU A 268 -1.39 0.08 18.25
C GLU A 268 -1.66 -1.26 17.55
N ASP A 269 -1.27 -2.35 18.16
CA ASP A 269 -1.54 -3.69 17.63
C ASP A 269 -3.01 -4.11 17.78
N PRO A 270 -3.56 -4.92 16.86
CA PRO A 270 -4.92 -5.45 16.98
C PRO A 270 -5.03 -6.51 18.08
N ALA A 271 -6.09 -6.42 18.89
CA ALA A 271 -6.35 -7.38 19.97
C ALA A 271 -6.74 -8.78 19.47
N TYR A 272 -7.11 -8.89 18.20
CA TYR A 272 -7.51 -10.16 17.59
C TYR A 272 -6.42 -10.71 16.67
N ASP A 273 -5.14 -10.53 17.05
CA ASP A 273 -4.02 -11.09 16.30
C ASP A 273 -3.00 -11.73 17.26
N ARG A 274 -2.68 -13.01 17.02
CA ARG A 274 -1.72 -13.74 17.84
C ARG A 274 -0.27 -13.26 17.69
N CYS A 275 0.01 -12.48 16.66
CA CYS A 275 1.34 -11.90 16.43
C CYS A 275 1.51 -10.53 17.09
N SER A 276 0.44 -9.96 17.64
CA SER A 276 0.50 -8.70 18.39
C SER A 276 1.41 -8.85 19.61
N THR A 277 2.39 -7.96 19.73
CA THR A 277 3.40 -7.97 20.80
C THR A 277 3.48 -6.67 21.58
N SER A 278 2.92 -5.57 21.03
CA SER A 278 2.81 -4.27 21.70
C SER A 278 1.49 -4.12 22.45
N SER A 279 1.15 -2.91 22.87
CA SER A 279 -0.18 -2.64 23.40
C SER A 279 -1.26 -2.95 22.37
N GLN A 280 -2.45 -3.34 22.83
CA GLN A 280 -3.46 -3.91 21.95
C GLN A 280 -4.79 -3.19 22.11
N VAL A 281 -5.44 -3.01 20.96
CA VAL A 281 -6.75 -2.38 20.88
C VAL A 281 -7.71 -3.16 19.98
N ARG A 282 -8.99 -2.95 20.17
CA ARG A 282 -10.05 -3.42 19.28
C ARG A 282 -10.98 -2.28 18.91
N MET A 283 -11.60 -2.39 17.75
CA MET A 283 -12.55 -1.41 17.27
C MET A 283 -14.00 -1.87 17.49
N ASN A 284 -14.83 -0.96 17.98
CA ASN A 284 -16.28 -1.17 18.13
C ASN A 284 -17.04 -0.41 17.03
N ALA A 285 -16.62 -0.59 15.80
CA ALA A 285 -17.23 -0.02 14.60
C ALA A 285 -17.53 -1.14 13.60
N LYS A 286 -18.33 -0.86 12.58
CA LYS A 286 -18.42 -1.72 11.39
C LYS A 286 -17.28 -1.43 10.44
N ASN A 287 -16.88 -2.43 9.67
CA ASN A 287 -16.00 -2.31 8.52
C ASN A 287 -16.72 -2.76 7.25
N ILE A 288 -16.13 -2.51 6.10
CA ILE A 288 -16.74 -2.85 4.79
C ILE A 288 -17.01 -4.35 4.64
N GLY A 289 -16.18 -5.21 5.25
CA GLY A 289 -16.39 -6.66 5.26
C GLY A 289 -17.73 -7.08 5.91
N ASP A 290 -18.19 -6.34 6.93
CA ASP A 290 -19.49 -6.60 7.54
C ASP A 290 -20.63 -6.39 6.53
N LEU A 291 -20.58 -5.29 5.75
CA LEU A 291 -21.63 -5.01 4.75
C LEU A 291 -21.56 -5.97 3.56
N LEU A 292 -20.36 -6.36 3.15
CA LEU A 292 -20.15 -7.36 2.09
C LEU A 292 -20.69 -8.73 2.52
N ASN A 293 -20.45 -9.14 3.78
CA ASN A 293 -21.00 -10.37 4.36
C ASN A 293 -22.53 -10.34 4.44
N GLU A 294 -23.12 -9.22 4.88
CA GLU A 294 -24.58 -9.03 4.94
C GLU A 294 -25.22 -9.22 3.53
N LYS A 295 -24.50 -8.88 2.47
CA LYS A 295 -24.97 -8.97 1.08
C LYS A 295 -24.52 -10.26 0.37
N GLY A 296 -23.67 -11.06 0.99
CA GLY A 296 -23.11 -12.29 0.40
C GLY A 296 -22.13 -12.05 -0.74
N ILE A 297 -21.47 -10.89 -0.76
CA ILE A 297 -20.44 -10.54 -1.73
C ILE A 297 -19.11 -11.18 -1.28
N SER A 298 -18.40 -11.85 -2.20
CA SER A 298 -17.10 -12.45 -1.89
C SER A 298 -16.02 -11.38 -1.70
N TRP A 299 -15.21 -11.52 -0.63
CA TRP A 299 -14.14 -10.58 -0.35
C TRP A 299 -13.03 -11.21 0.49
N GLY A 300 -11.85 -10.58 0.55
CA GLY A 300 -10.77 -11.02 1.42
C GLY A 300 -9.72 -9.95 1.65
N GLY A 301 -9.09 -9.99 2.82
CA GLY A 301 -7.85 -9.32 3.15
C GLY A 301 -6.68 -10.29 2.99
N PHE A 302 -5.68 -9.91 2.19
CA PHE A 302 -4.54 -10.75 1.85
C PHE A 302 -3.25 -10.02 2.22
N MET A 303 -2.54 -10.50 3.25
CA MET A 303 -1.34 -9.85 3.76
C MET A 303 -0.10 -10.73 3.58
N GLY A 304 1.02 -10.09 3.26
CA GLY A 304 2.31 -10.74 3.29
C GLY A 304 2.64 -11.27 4.69
N GLY A 305 3.14 -12.50 4.79
CA GLY A 305 3.51 -13.07 6.08
C GLY A 305 2.37 -13.65 6.92
N PHE A 306 1.11 -13.55 6.49
CA PHE A 306 -0.05 -13.99 7.27
C PHE A 306 -0.12 -15.52 7.49
N ASP A 307 0.41 -16.33 6.57
CA ASP A 307 0.51 -17.80 6.75
C ASP A 307 1.66 -18.15 7.68
N LEU A 308 1.38 -18.31 8.96
CA LEU A 308 2.38 -18.63 9.99
C LEU A 308 2.94 -20.06 9.90
N THR A 309 2.39 -20.91 9.02
CA THR A 309 2.87 -22.30 8.83
C THR A 309 4.04 -22.38 7.86
N LEU A 310 4.32 -21.31 7.12
CA LEU A 310 5.42 -21.26 6.17
C LEU A 310 6.76 -20.99 6.87
N THR A 311 7.81 -21.55 6.29
CA THR A 311 9.20 -21.29 6.67
C THR A 311 9.92 -20.70 5.46
N ASN A 312 10.62 -19.57 5.65
CA ASN A 312 11.40 -18.93 4.60
C ASN A 312 12.79 -19.60 4.44
N ALA A 313 13.49 -19.28 3.36
CA ALA A 313 14.81 -19.87 3.05
C ALA A 313 15.88 -19.61 4.13
N ASN A 314 15.71 -18.54 4.93
CA ASN A 314 16.56 -18.23 6.09
C ASN A 314 16.15 -18.98 7.38
N ASN A 315 15.26 -19.98 7.29
CA ASN A 315 14.73 -20.81 8.38
C ASN A 315 13.88 -20.04 9.41
N THR A 316 13.41 -18.84 9.10
CA THR A 316 12.45 -18.12 9.95
C THR A 316 11.01 -18.53 9.66
N THR A 317 10.16 -18.57 10.70
CA THR A 317 8.77 -19.05 10.61
C THR A 317 7.88 -18.34 11.63
N GLY A 318 6.56 -18.53 11.54
CA GLY A 318 5.58 -17.93 12.45
C GLY A 318 5.55 -16.41 12.36
N CYS A 319 5.25 -15.74 13.48
CA CYS A 319 5.17 -14.28 13.55
C CYS A 319 6.52 -13.57 13.30
N SER A 320 7.64 -14.26 13.51
CA SER A 320 9.00 -13.74 13.26
C SER A 320 9.55 -14.14 11.90
N ARG A 321 8.71 -14.68 10.99
CA ARG A 321 9.13 -14.97 9.63
C ARG A 321 9.63 -13.70 8.96
N SER A 322 10.79 -13.79 8.29
CA SER A 322 11.47 -12.64 7.72
C SER A 322 12.07 -12.94 6.35
N THR A 323 12.24 -11.91 5.56
CA THR A 323 12.84 -11.98 4.22
C THR A 323 14.03 -11.02 4.15
N TYR A 324 15.04 -11.37 3.38
CA TYR A 324 16.19 -10.53 3.09
C TYR A 324 15.94 -9.75 1.79
N SER A 325 16.10 -8.43 1.86
CA SER A 325 16.20 -7.53 0.73
C SER A 325 17.64 -7.04 0.58
N GLU A 326 18.12 -6.91 -0.64
CA GLU A 326 19.47 -6.37 -0.94
C GLU A 326 19.60 -4.90 -0.52
N ILE A 327 18.48 -4.17 -0.40
CA ILE A 327 18.46 -2.73 -0.13
C ILE A 327 18.32 -2.47 1.37
N VAL A 328 17.32 -3.09 2.00
CA VAL A 328 17.00 -2.81 3.41
C VAL A 328 17.45 -3.89 4.39
N GLY A 329 18.05 -4.99 3.90
CA GLY A 329 18.46 -6.13 4.72
C GLY A 329 17.28 -7.01 5.15
N THR A 330 17.42 -7.75 6.25
CA THR A 330 16.37 -8.66 6.74
C THR A 330 15.26 -7.90 7.44
N ARG A 331 14.02 -8.12 7.00
CA ARG A 331 12.81 -7.53 7.59
C ARG A 331 11.79 -8.61 7.90
N THR A 332 11.03 -8.42 8.98
CA THR A 332 9.88 -9.29 9.32
C THR A 332 8.82 -9.17 8.25
N ASP A 333 8.25 -10.29 7.77
CA ASP A 333 7.28 -10.27 6.68
C ASP A 333 5.92 -9.68 7.09
N TYR A 334 5.46 -9.96 8.30
CA TYR A 334 4.14 -9.57 8.81
C TYR A 334 4.25 -8.50 9.90
N VAL A 335 3.44 -7.45 9.75
CA VAL A 335 3.35 -6.35 10.72
C VAL A 335 1.92 -6.32 11.27
N PRO A 336 1.69 -6.61 12.57
CA PRO A 336 0.33 -6.72 13.12
C PRO A 336 -0.49 -5.44 13.02
N HIS A 337 0.09 -4.26 13.29
CA HIS A 337 -0.68 -3.01 13.27
C HIS A 337 -1.10 -2.56 11.86
N HIS A 338 -0.56 -3.13 10.79
CA HIS A 338 -1.06 -2.95 9.42
C HIS A 338 -2.26 -3.85 9.08
N ALA A 339 -2.67 -4.76 10.00
CA ALA A 339 -3.68 -5.78 9.71
C ALA A 339 -5.10 -5.25 9.94
N TRP A 340 -5.53 -4.36 9.06
CA TRP A 340 -6.80 -3.61 9.08
C TRP A 340 -8.03 -4.35 9.63
N PHE A 341 -8.31 -5.60 9.23
CA PHE A 341 -9.50 -6.34 9.68
C PHE A 341 -9.33 -7.08 11.01
N GLN A 342 -8.09 -7.20 11.51
CA GLN A 342 -7.79 -7.88 12.77
C GLN A 342 -8.19 -7.06 14.02
N TYR A 343 -8.55 -5.79 13.84
CA TYR A 343 -9.10 -4.94 14.91
C TYR A 343 -10.57 -5.22 15.21
N PHE A 344 -11.30 -5.90 14.32
CA PHE A 344 -12.74 -6.09 14.40
C PHE A 344 -13.10 -7.56 14.66
N ALA A 345 -13.83 -7.82 15.74
CA ALA A 345 -14.23 -9.19 16.13
C ALA A 345 -14.99 -9.94 15.02
N SER A 346 -15.74 -9.22 14.18
CA SER A 346 -16.56 -9.79 13.10
C SER A 346 -15.73 -10.38 11.96
N THR A 347 -14.58 -9.77 11.63
CA THR A 347 -13.78 -10.09 10.46
C THR A 347 -12.38 -10.63 10.76
N ALA A 348 -11.97 -10.61 12.02
CA ALA A 348 -10.66 -11.10 12.43
C ALA A 348 -10.50 -12.62 12.27
N ASN A 349 -9.27 -13.04 12.02
CA ASN A 349 -8.77 -14.42 12.06
C ASN A 349 -7.66 -14.51 13.14
N PRO A 350 -8.03 -14.57 14.43
CA PRO A 350 -7.07 -14.39 15.53
C PRO A 350 -5.94 -15.42 15.59
N THR A 351 -6.16 -16.59 15.03
CA THR A 351 -5.22 -17.71 15.05
C THR A 351 -4.43 -17.85 13.74
N HIS A 352 -4.68 -17.00 12.75
CA HIS A 352 -4.18 -17.14 11.39
C HIS A 352 -4.55 -18.52 10.78
N ALA A 353 -5.77 -18.98 11.06
CA ALA A 353 -6.27 -20.25 10.51
C ALA A 353 -6.21 -20.22 8.98
N ARG A 354 -5.79 -21.35 8.40
CA ARG A 354 -5.70 -21.48 6.93
C ARG A 354 -7.08 -21.66 6.32
N PRO A 355 -7.31 -21.19 5.07
CA PRO A 355 -8.56 -21.46 4.37
C PRO A 355 -8.75 -22.96 4.18
N ASN A 356 -10.00 -23.41 4.25
CA ASN A 356 -10.34 -24.82 4.03
C ASN A 356 -9.92 -25.30 2.63
N SER A 357 -10.06 -24.45 1.63
CA SER A 357 -9.66 -24.71 0.24
C SER A 357 -9.52 -23.39 -0.53
N THR A 358 -8.93 -23.43 -1.73
CA THR A 358 -8.92 -22.28 -2.63
C THR A 358 -10.33 -21.84 -3.04
N ALA A 359 -11.29 -22.76 -3.09
CA ALA A 359 -12.68 -22.46 -3.44
C ALA A 359 -13.46 -21.78 -2.30
N SER A 360 -13.01 -21.90 -1.05
CA SER A 360 -13.66 -21.26 0.11
C SER A 360 -13.13 -19.86 0.40
N ILE A 361 -12.03 -19.45 -0.24
CA ILE A 361 -11.46 -18.11 -0.09
C ILE A 361 -12.49 -17.07 -0.55
N GLY A 362 -12.69 -16.06 0.28
CA GLY A 362 -13.64 -14.97 0.03
C GLY A 362 -15.07 -15.22 0.50
N PHE A 363 -15.36 -16.35 1.15
CA PHE A 363 -16.69 -16.70 1.65
C PHE A 363 -16.70 -16.85 3.17
N SER A 364 -17.83 -16.49 3.81
CA SER A 364 -18.03 -16.66 5.26
C SER A 364 -18.25 -18.11 5.66
N THR A 365 -18.72 -18.95 4.72
CA THR A 365 -18.95 -20.39 4.90
C THR A 365 -18.29 -21.18 3.78
N ILE A 366 -17.93 -22.41 4.06
CA ILE A 366 -17.42 -23.34 3.05
C ILE A 366 -18.51 -23.55 1.99
N PRO A 367 -18.25 -23.31 0.70
CA PRO A 367 -19.26 -23.42 -0.36
C PRO A 367 -20.03 -24.73 -0.35
N GLY A 368 -21.36 -24.64 -0.45
CA GLY A 368 -22.25 -25.80 -0.40
C GLY A 368 -22.51 -26.36 1.00
N THR A 369 -22.05 -25.71 2.05
CA THR A 369 -22.26 -26.13 3.45
C THR A 369 -22.72 -24.96 4.32
N SER A 370 -23.15 -25.25 5.57
CA SER A 370 -23.38 -24.26 6.61
C SER A 370 -22.17 -24.07 7.56
N THR A 371 -21.06 -24.73 7.28
CA THR A 371 -19.85 -24.67 8.11
C THR A 371 -19.13 -23.35 7.86
N ARG A 372 -18.79 -22.62 8.94
CA ARG A 372 -18.00 -21.38 8.85
C ARG A 372 -16.63 -21.65 8.24
N GLU A 373 -16.20 -20.77 7.36
CA GLU A 373 -14.85 -20.80 6.79
C GLU A 373 -13.84 -20.35 7.87
N PRO A 374 -12.82 -21.18 8.20
CA PRO A 374 -11.97 -20.91 9.37
C PRO A 374 -11.09 -19.65 9.24
N ALA A 375 -10.67 -19.29 8.03
CA ALA A 375 -9.83 -18.11 7.81
C ALA A 375 -10.57 -16.78 7.92
N ASN A 376 -11.91 -16.79 7.97
CA ASN A 376 -12.75 -15.61 8.19
C ASN A 376 -12.35 -14.39 7.33
N HIS A 377 -12.11 -14.61 6.04
CA HIS A 377 -11.71 -13.59 5.06
C HIS A 377 -10.29 -13.02 5.22
N GLN A 378 -9.46 -13.51 6.16
CA GLN A 378 -8.08 -13.05 6.34
C GLN A 378 -7.10 -14.14 5.91
N TYR A 379 -6.25 -13.82 4.93
CA TYR A 379 -5.42 -14.77 4.19
C TYR A 379 -3.99 -14.25 3.98
N ASP A 380 -3.08 -15.14 3.61
CA ASP A 380 -1.76 -14.75 3.07
C ASP A 380 -1.90 -14.31 1.61
N ILE A 381 -1.05 -13.38 1.16
CA ILE A 381 -1.03 -12.91 -0.24
C ILE A 381 -0.85 -14.07 -1.24
N LYS A 382 -0.16 -15.14 -0.86
CA LYS A 382 0.00 -16.35 -1.68
C LYS A 382 -1.34 -17.06 -1.94
N ASP A 383 -2.30 -16.89 -1.04
CA ASP A 383 -3.64 -17.46 -1.22
C ASP A 383 -4.45 -16.69 -2.25
N PHE A 384 -4.24 -15.36 -2.37
CA PHE A 384 -4.80 -14.57 -3.47
C PHE A 384 -4.38 -15.16 -4.83
N TYR A 385 -3.07 -15.33 -5.05
CA TYR A 385 -2.56 -15.91 -6.30
C TYR A 385 -3.12 -17.31 -6.58
N LYS A 386 -3.22 -18.15 -5.54
CA LYS A 386 -3.77 -19.51 -5.69
C LYS A 386 -5.25 -19.51 -6.03
N ALA A 387 -6.04 -18.67 -5.33
CA ALA A 387 -7.48 -18.56 -5.55
C ALA A 387 -7.79 -18.06 -6.97
N VAL A 388 -7.14 -16.97 -7.39
CA VAL A 388 -7.35 -16.39 -8.73
C VAL A 388 -6.95 -17.38 -9.83
N LYS A 389 -5.78 -18.05 -9.72
CA LYS A 389 -5.37 -19.11 -10.66
C LYS A 389 -6.35 -20.29 -10.71
N ALA A 390 -7.06 -20.55 -9.63
CA ALA A 390 -8.09 -21.60 -9.57
C ALA A 390 -9.47 -21.13 -10.07
N GLY A 391 -9.60 -19.91 -10.59
CA GLY A 391 -10.85 -19.32 -11.06
C GLY A 391 -11.75 -18.78 -9.94
N ASN A 392 -11.22 -18.63 -8.72
CA ASN A 392 -11.93 -18.02 -7.58
C ASN A 392 -11.36 -16.62 -7.29
N PHE A 393 -11.67 -15.66 -8.15
CA PHE A 393 -11.32 -14.26 -7.96
C PHE A 393 -12.45 -13.57 -7.18
N SER A 394 -12.19 -13.11 -5.96
CA SER A 394 -13.16 -12.41 -5.11
C SER A 394 -13.63 -11.10 -5.74
N ALA A 395 -14.84 -10.65 -5.42
CA ALA A 395 -15.34 -9.36 -5.88
C ALA A 395 -14.54 -8.18 -5.29
N VAL A 396 -14.13 -8.29 -4.01
CA VAL A 396 -13.31 -7.27 -3.34
C VAL A 396 -12.11 -7.94 -2.70
N SER A 397 -10.91 -7.46 -3.01
CA SER A 397 -9.64 -7.96 -2.46
C SER A 397 -8.82 -6.78 -1.94
N TYR A 398 -8.46 -6.80 -0.67
CA TYR A 398 -7.50 -5.88 -0.07
C TYR A 398 -6.15 -6.59 -0.01
N ILE A 399 -5.11 -5.96 -0.52
CA ILE A 399 -3.76 -6.53 -0.61
C ILE A 399 -2.80 -5.65 0.17
N LYS A 400 -2.06 -6.24 1.10
CA LYS A 400 -0.91 -5.65 1.79
C LYS A 400 0.33 -6.47 1.49
N MET A 401 1.36 -5.82 0.99
CA MET A 401 2.63 -6.49 0.72
C MET A 401 3.34 -6.87 2.03
N PRO A 402 4.28 -7.83 2.03
CA PRO A 402 5.13 -8.05 3.20
C PRO A 402 6.00 -6.81 3.46
N ALA A 403 6.38 -6.57 4.71
CA ALA A 403 7.00 -5.32 5.15
C ALA A 403 8.23 -4.87 4.35
N TYR A 404 9.01 -5.82 3.77
CA TYR A 404 10.15 -5.43 2.92
C TYR A 404 9.74 -4.92 1.53
N GLN A 405 8.43 -4.99 1.17
CA GLN A 405 7.85 -4.61 -0.14
C GLN A 405 6.67 -3.65 -0.03
N ASP A 406 6.36 -3.13 1.14
CA ASP A 406 5.19 -2.28 1.36
C ASP A 406 5.46 -0.78 1.19
N ALA A 407 6.68 -0.40 0.84
CA ALA A 407 7.18 0.97 0.68
C ALA A 407 7.65 1.65 1.98
N HIS A 408 7.33 1.16 3.18
CA HIS A 408 7.64 1.83 4.45
C HIS A 408 9.13 2.18 4.59
N PRO A 409 9.51 3.45 4.74
CA PRO A 409 10.91 3.84 4.94
C PRO A 409 11.56 3.09 6.11
N GLY A 410 12.82 2.70 5.96
CA GLY A 410 13.53 1.91 6.97
C GLY A 410 13.17 0.42 7.00
N ASN A 411 11.99 0.01 6.54
CA ASN A 411 11.59 -1.40 6.41
C ASN A 411 11.53 -1.88 4.97
N SER A 412 11.21 -0.98 4.06
CA SER A 412 11.10 -1.19 2.63
C SER A 412 11.72 0.00 1.87
N ASP A 413 11.56 0.02 0.59
CA ASP A 413 12.04 1.06 -0.32
C ASP A 413 11.21 1.06 -1.62
N PRO A 414 11.30 2.12 -2.46
CA PRO A 414 10.49 2.22 -3.67
C PRO A 414 10.83 1.17 -4.75
N LEU A 415 11.97 0.48 -4.68
CA LEU A 415 12.36 -0.52 -5.68
C LEU A 415 11.76 -1.89 -5.35
N ASP A 416 11.82 -2.29 -4.07
CA ASP A 416 11.15 -3.50 -3.57
C ASP A 416 9.63 -3.37 -3.69
N GLU A 417 9.08 -2.18 -3.40
CA GLU A 417 7.68 -1.84 -3.65
C GLU A 417 7.32 -2.00 -5.12
N GLN A 418 8.08 -1.40 -6.03
CA GLN A 418 7.86 -1.48 -7.48
C GLN A 418 7.83 -2.92 -7.95
N ASN A 419 8.79 -3.74 -7.50
CA ASN A 419 8.85 -5.16 -7.86
C ASN A 419 7.57 -5.89 -7.47
N ALA A 420 7.07 -5.67 -6.25
CA ALA A 420 5.85 -6.30 -5.76
C ALA A 420 4.60 -5.84 -6.51
N ILE A 421 4.41 -4.52 -6.66
CA ILE A 421 3.26 -3.94 -7.37
C ILE A 421 3.23 -4.41 -8.82
N VAL A 422 4.35 -4.30 -9.54
CA VAL A 422 4.42 -4.69 -10.96
C VAL A 422 4.15 -6.18 -11.14
N THR A 423 4.71 -7.02 -10.27
CA THR A 423 4.46 -8.47 -10.30
C THR A 423 2.98 -8.77 -10.12
N LEU A 424 2.30 -8.13 -9.16
CA LEU A 424 0.88 -8.33 -8.90
C LEU A 424 0.01 -7.78 -10.04
N VAL A 425 0.29 -6.57 -10.52
CA VAL A 425 -0.49 -5.94 -11.60
C VAL A 425 -0.35 -6.74 -12.90
N ASN A 426 0.85 -7.16 -13.30
CA ASN A 426 1.07 -8.02 -14.46
C ASN A 426 0.30 -9.35 -14.33
N PHE A 427 0.30 -9.94 -13.13
CA PHE A 427 -0.46 -11.16 -12.87
C PHE A 427 -1.96 -10.94 -13.06
N ILE A 428 -2.55 -9.88 -12.48
CA ILE A 428 -3.98 -9.58 -12.59
C ILE A 428 -4.36 -9.28 -14.05
N GLN A 429 -3.55 -8.52 -14.77
CA GLN A 429 -3.79 -8.20 -16.19
C GLN A 429 -3.74 -9.44 -17.10
N SER A 430 -3.09 -10.52 -16.67
CA SER A 430 -3.05 -11.80 -17.41
C SER A 430 -4.27 -12.68 -17.17
N GLN A 431 -5.17 -12.33 -16.25
CA GLN A 431 -6.33 -13.16 -15.92
C GLN A 431 -7.53 -12.85 -16.84
N PRO A 432 -8.42 -13.82 -17.07
CA PRO A 432 -9.64 -13.62 -17.85
C PRO A 432 -10.53 -12.49 -17.30
N GLU A 433 -10.54 -12.31 -15.99
CA GLU A 433 -11.34 -11.32 -15.28
C GLU A 433 -10.81 -9.89 -15.43
N TRP A 434 -9.63 -9.69 -16.02
CA TRP A 434 -9.05 -8.37 -16.25
C TRP A 434 -10.04 -7.40 -16.91
N ALA A 435 -10.81 -7.88 -17.88
CA ALA A 435 -11.79 -7.07 -18.61
C ALA A 435 -12.84 -6.35 -17.73
N SER A 436 -13.00 -6.78 -16.45
CA SER A 436 -13.94 -6.20 -15.49
C SER A 436 -13.29 -5.90 -14.13
N THR A 437 -11.97 -5.73 -14.09
CA THR A 437 -11.20 -5.49 -12.87
C THR A 437 -10.77 -4.02 -12.78
N ALA A 438 -10.80 -3.49 -11.55
CA ALA A 438 -10.15 -2.25 -11.19
C ALA A 438 -9.13 -2.52 -10.07
N ILE A 439 -7.88 -2.09 -10.28
CA ILE A 439 -6.85 -2.06 -9.26
C ILE A 439 -6.75 -0.62 -8.77
N ILE A 440 -6.76 -0.43 -7.46
CA ILE A 440 -6.62 0.86 -6.79
C ILE A 440 -5.37 0.77 -5.94
N ILE A 441 -4.36 1.61 -6.22
CA ILE A 441 -3.17 1.75 -5.39
C ILE A 441 -3.39 2.98 -4.53
N ASP A 442 -3.36 2.81 -3.21
CA ASP A 442 -3.53 3.86 -2.22
C ASP A 442 -2.53 3.65 -1.07
N TYR A 443 -2.31 4.66 -0.26
CA TYR A 443 -1.34 4.66 0.83
C TYR A 443 -2.03 4.94 2.16
N ASP A 444 -1.41 4.52 3.26
CA ASP A 444 -1.97 4.69 4.61
C ASP A 444 -1.74 6.11 5.16
N ASP A 445 -0.52 6.62 5.05
CA ASP A 445 -0.12 7.94 5.48
C ASP A 445 1.07 8.47 4.65
N SER A 446 1.66 9.58 5.07
CA SER A 446 2.75 10.25 4.36
C SER A 446 4.15 9.90 4.89
N ASP A 447 4.29 9.13 5.96
CA ASP A 447 5.55 9.03 6.73
C ASP A 447 6.06 10.39 7.25
N GLY A 448 5.24 11.40 7.27
CA GLY A 448 5.70 12.77 7.54
C GLY A 448 6.54 13.40 6.43
N TRP A 449 6.73 12.76 5.27
CA TRP A 449 7.38 13.37 4.10
C TRP A 449 6.69 14.65 3.68
N TYR A 450 7.48 15.64 3.31
CA TYR A 450 6.97 16.92 2.86
C TYR A 450 6.01 16.76 1.67
N ASP A 451 4.86 17.39 1.80
CA ASP A 451 3.95 17.72 0.71
C ASP A 451 3.64 19.21 0.79
N HIS A 452 3.54 19.89 -0.35
CA HIS A 452 3.28 21.32 -0.36
C HIS A 452 1.80 21.67 -0.22
N ALA A 453 0.91 20.72 -0.55
CA ALA A 453 -0.50 20.99 -0.55
C ALA A 453 -1.09 20.97 0.86
N PHE A 454 -1.98 21.88 1.12
CA PHE A 454 -2.74 21.98 2.35
C PHE A 454 -4.23 22.01 2.07
N HIS A 455 -4.96 21.12 2.71
CA HIS A 455 -6.41 21.21 2.77
C HIS A 455 -6.84 21.70 4.16
N LYS A 456 -7.70 22.71 4.21
CA LYS A 456 -8.30 23.14 5.49
C LYS A 456 -9.09 21.97 6.08
N PRO A 457 -8.99 21.71 7.40
CA PRO A 457 -9.74 20.64 8.02
C PRO A 457 -11.23 20.72 7.73
N LEU A 458 -11.76 19.64 7.17
CA LEU A 458 -13.20 19.40 7.07
C LEU A 458 -13.72 18.88 8.41
N TRP A 459 -12.88 18.15 9.12
CA TRP A 459 -13.14 17.52 10.40
C TRP A 459 -12.21 18.13 11.45
N GLY A 460 -12.79 18.84 12.41
CA GLY A 460 -12.02 19.44 13.51
C GLY A 460 -11.82 18.47 14.67
N SER A 461 -10.85 18.83 15.53
CA SER A 461 -10.58 18.17 16.80
C SER A 461 -10.02 19.19 17.80
N PHE A 462 -10.28 19.01 19.10
CA PHE A 462 -9.99 20.01 20.12
C PHE A 462 -9.45 19.37 21.41
N ASP A 463 -8.61 18.36 21.31
CA ASP A 463 -7.87 17.82 22.44
C ASP A 463 -6.71 18.77 22.78
N SER A 464 -6.62 19.17 24.04
CA SER A 464 -5.67 20.20 24.52
C SER A 464 -4.21 19.86 24.35
N ILE A 465 -3.87 18.59 24.11
CA ILE A 465 -2.50 18.08 23.99
C ILE A 465 -2.22 17.62 22.55
N ALA A 466 -3.11 16.82 21.99
CA ALA A 466 -2.88 16.16 20.70
C ALA A 466 -3.09 17.09 19.51
N ASP A 467 -4.06 18.01 19.57
CA ASP A 467 -4.37 18.89 18.45
C ASP A 467 -3.49 20.13 18.42
N GLN A 468 -2.76 20.35 17.32
CA GLN A 468 -1.74 21.40 17.21
C GLN A 468 -1.73 22.12 15.86
N LEU A 469 -2.63 21.78 14.92
CA LEU A 469 -2.60 22.30 13.56
C LEU A 469 -2.76 23.82 13.49
N ASN A 470 -3.74 24.35 14.22
CA ASN A 470 -4.04 25.78 14.25
C ASN A 470 -3.62 26.45 15.58
N GLY A 471 -2.68 25.82 16.30
CA GLY A 471 -2.19 26.20 17.62
C GLY A 471 -2.60 25.18 18.69
N PRO A 472 -2.10 25.34 19.93
CA PRO A 472 -2.33 24.38 21.01
C PRO A 472 -3.80 24.09 21.27
N GLY A 473 -4.19 22.82 21.21
CA GLY A 473 -5.56 22.34 21.42
C GLY A 473 -6.52 22.61 20.26
N ILE A 474 -6.01 22.94 19.07
CA ILE A 474 -6.90 23.36 17.98
C ILE A 474 -6.49 22.69 16.66
N CYS A 475 -7.43 21.90 16.10
CA CYS A 475 -7.44 21.53 14.70
C CYS A 475 -8.78 21.95 14.07
N GLY A 476 -8.72 22.79 13.05
CA GLY A 476 -9.91 23.25 12.32
C GLY A 476 -10.70 24.34 13.04
N THR A 477 -11.96 24.48 12.69
CA THR A 477 -12.86 25.51 13.20
C THR A 477 -13.81 24.97 14.28
N ALA A 478 -14.16 25.80 15.25
CA ALA A 478 -15.12 25.41 16.27
C ALA A 478 -16.43 24.88 15.65
N GLY A 479 -16.87 23.71 16.13
CA GLY A 479 -18.08 23.03 15.64
C GLY A 479 -17.90 22.13 14.40
N SER A 480 -16.68 22.00 13.85
CA SER A 480 -16.41 21.11 12.72
C SER A 480 -16.05 19.67 13.11
N ALA A 481 -15.95 19.35 14.41
CA ALA A 481 -15.61 18.00 14.85
C ALA A 481 -16.67 16.98 14.40
N PRO A 482 -16.23 15.82 13.85
CA PRO A 482 -17.14 14.82 13.28
C PRO A 482 -17.86 14.02 14.37
N LYS A 483 -18.87 13.28 13.95
CA LYS A 483 -19.51 12.29 14.82
C LYS A 483 -18.67 11.01 14.89
N GLY A 484 -18.65 10.38 16.06
CA GLY A 484 -18.09 9.05 16.27
C GLY A 484 -19.13 7.94 16.23
N VAL A 485 -18.73 6.72 16.64
CA VAL A 485 -19.56 5.50 16.56
C VAL A 485 -20.90 5.60 17.31
N ALA A 486 -20.96 6.38 18.36
CA ALA A 486 -22.20 6.63 19.12
C ALA A 486 -23.07 7.75 18.54
N GLY A 487 -22.73 8.32 17.39
CA GLY A 487 -23.43 9.42 16.76
C GLY A 487 -23.24 10.79 17.42
N LYS A 488 -22.34 10.90 18.40
CA LYS A 488 -21.98 12.12 19.10
C LYS A 488 -20.70 12.72 18.53
N VAL A 489 -20.54 14.03 18.65
CA VAL A 489 -19.32 14.74 18.23
C VAL A 489 -18.14 14.30 19.09
N VAL A 490 -17.00 13.99 18.44
CA VAL A 490 -15.81 13.41 19.08
C VAL A 490 -14.52 14.13 18.67
N ASN A 491 -13.50 14.04 19.51
CA ASN A 491 -12.12 14.48 19.22
C ASN A 491 -11.26 13.33 18.65
N GLY A 492 -10.07 13.67 18.14
CA GLY A 492 -9.07 12.74 17.62
C GLY A 492 -9.22 12.40 16.13
N ARG A 493 -10.08 13.12 15.41
CA ARG A 493 -10.35 12.89 13.99
C ARG A 493 -10.09 14.15 13.16
N CYS A 494 -8.99 14.85 13.46
CA CYS A 494 -8.54 16.01 12.70
C CYS A 494 -8.21 15.60 11.26
N GLY A 495 -8.86 16.21 10.27
CA GLY A 495 -8.64 15.85 8.87
C GLY A 495 -9.41 16.68 7.83
N PRO A 496 -9.16 16.46 6.51
CA PRO A 496 -8.21 15.47 6.00
C PRO A 496 -6.80 15.72 6.51
N GLY A 497 -6.01 14.66 6.57
CA GLY A 497 -4.65 14.66 7.07
C GLY A 497 -3.62 15.02 5.99
N THR A 498 -2.79 14.07 5.61
CA THR A 498 -1.70 14.27 4.65
C THR A 498 -2.13 13.89 3.23
N ARG A 499 -1.57 14.55 2.20
CA ARG A 499 -1.86 14.19 0.80
C ARG A 499 -1.01 13.00 0.39
N ILE A 500 -1.67 11.96 -0.12
CA ILE A 500 -1.11 10.65 -0.49
C ILE A 500 -1.41 10.30 -1.95
N PRO A 501 -0.59 9.45 -2.62
CA PRO A 501 -0.84 9.05 -3.99
C PRO A 501 -2.09 8.16 -4.12
N LEU A 502 -2.85 8.33 -5.20
CA LEU A 502 -3.93 7.42 -5.61
C LEU A 502 -3.84 7.15 -7.11
N ILE A 503 -3.72 5.87 -7.50
CA ILE A 503 -3.68 5.44 -8.90
C ILE A 503 -4.75 4.38 -9.14
N VAL A 504 -5.48 4.52 -10.23
CA VAL A 504 -6.47 3.53 -10.69
C VAL A 504 -6.00 2.90 -11.99
N ILE A 505 -5.86 1.57 -11.99
CA ILE A 505 -5.45 0.76 -13.13
C ILE A 505 -6.62 -0.15 -13.52
N SER A 506 -7.23 0.10 -14.67
CA SER A 506 -8.41 -0.64 -15.12
C SER A 506 -8.58 -0.51 -16.63
N PRO A 507 -9.21 -1.49 -17.30
CA PRO A 507 -9.67 -1.32 -18.69
C PRO A 507 -10.61 -0.14 -18.88
N TYR A 508 -11.27 0.33 -17.83
CA TYR A 508 -12.18 1.47 -17.82
C TYR A 508 -11.55 2.76 -17.26
N ALA A 509 -10.30 2.72 -16.80
CA ALA A 509 -9.63 3.94 -16.34
C ALA A 509 -9.44 4.92 -17.50
N ARG A 510 -9.59 6.21 -17.24
CA ARG A 510 -9.23 7.27 -18.19
C ARG A 510 -7.72 7.23 -18.43
N ARG A 511 -7.32 7.29 -19.70
CA ARG A 511 -5.90 7.23 -20.04
C ARG A 511 -5.25 8.60 -19.84
N ASN A 512 -4.03 8.60 -19.25
CA ASN A 512 -3.22 9.82 -19.04
C ASN A 512 -4.04 10.93 -18.37
N PHE A 513 -4.78 10.58 -17.35
CA PHE A 513 -5.75 11.45 -16.69
C PHE A 513 -5.36 11.75 -15.25
N VAL A 514 -5.44 13.00 -14.88
CA VAL A 514 -5.24 13.48 -13.51
C VAL A 514 -6.57 14.03 -12.99
N SER A 515 -7.07 13.46 -11.90
CA SER A 515 -8.23 13.99 -11.19
C SER A 515 -7.77 14.98 -10.13
N HIS A 516 -8.45 16.13 -10.08
CA HIS A 516 -8.27 17.16 -9.05
C HIS A 516 -9.41 17.14 -8.03
N ASP A 517 -10.31 16.16 -8.11
CA ASP A 517 -11.40 16.02 -7.15
C ASP A 517 -10.85 15.60 -5.79
N LEU A 518 -11.40 16.19 -4.73
CA LEU A 518 -11.04 15.82 -3.37
C LEU A 518 -11.51 14.39 -3.08
N THR A 519 -10.57 13.53 -2.78
CA THR A 519 -10.80 12.14 -2.36
C THR A 519 -10.00 11.82 -1.11
N SER A 520 -10.34 10.71 -0.46
CA SER A 520 -9.62 10.19 0.71
C SER A 520 -9.68 8.66 0.71
N GLN A 521 -9.05 8.02 1.69
CA GLN A 521 -9.10 6.57 1.87
C GLN A 521 -10.56 6.06 1.95
N ALA A 522 -11.42 6.77 2.67
CA ALA A 522 -12.85 6.45 2.74
C ALA A 522 -13.57 6.53 1.38
N SER A 523 -12.99 7.20 0.36
CA SER A 523 -13.53 7.20 -1.00
C SER A 523 -13.47 5.82 -1.66
N VAL A 524 -12.51 4.98 -1.28
CA VAL A 524 -12.40 3.57 -1.72
C VAL A 524 -13.54 2.75 -1.11
N VAL A 525 -13.80 2.92 0.19
CA VAL A 525 -14.97 2.31 0.87
C VAL A 525 -16.26 2.71 0.15
N ARG A 526 -16.44 4.01 -0.09
CA ARG A 526 -17.61 4.55 -0.79
C ARG A 526 -17.79 3.95 -2.18
N PHE A 527 -16.71 3.78 -2.96
CA PHE A 527 -16.79 3.15 -4.28
C PHE A 527 -17.27 1.70 -4.21
N ILE A 528 -16.79 0.93 -3.24
CA ILE A 528 -17.24 -0.46 -3.01
C ILE A 528 -18.72 -0.49 -2.65
N GLU A 529 -19.17 0.37 -1.74
CA GLU A 529 -20.56 0.49 -1.33
C GLU A 529 -21.49 0.88 -2.49
N ASP A 530 -21.09 1.86 -3.29
CA ASP A 530 -21.86 2.31 -4.45
C ASP A 530 -21.95 1.22 -5.50
N ASN A 531 -20.88 0.44 -5.71
CA ASN A 531 -20.84 -0.58 -6.77
C ASN A 531 -21.60 -1.87 -6.43
N TRP A 532 -21.56 -2.36 -5.19
CA TRP A 532 -22.15 -3.65 -4.80
C TRP A 532 -23.32 -3.56 -3.83
N LEU A 533 -23.40 -2.48 -3.04
CA LEU A 533 -24.31 -2.40 -1.89
C LEU A 533 -25.46 -1.40 -2.12
N GLY A 534 -25.59 -0.86 -3.35
CA GLY A 534 -26.62 0.12 -3.70
C GLY A 534 -26.50 1.43 -2.91
N GLY A 535 -25.28 1.80 -2.51
CA GLY A 535 -24.98 3.01 -1.76
C GLY A 535 -25.28 2.90 -0.27
N LYS A 536 -25.45 1.68 0.28
CA LYS A 536 -25.57 1.48 1.73
C LYS A 536 -24.25 1.85 2.39
N ARG A 537 -24.29 2.75 3.36
CA ARG A 537 -23.15 3.27 4.10
C ARG A 537 -22.92 2.52 5.42
N LEU A 538 -21.66 2.52 5.90
CA LEU A 538 -21.28 1.94 7.18
C LEU A 538 -22.02 2.58 8.36
N GLY A 539 -22.22 3.89 8.30
CA GLY A 539 -22.81 4.64 9.40
C GLY A 539 -21.86 4.79 10.60
N GLY A 540 -22.40 5.05 11.78
CA GLY A 540 -21.59 5.20 13.00
C GLY A 540 -20.51 6.28 12.93
N GLY A 541 -20.72 7.35 12.13
CA GLY A 541 -19.76 8.43 11.96
C GLY A 541 -18.57 8.08 11.04
N SER A 542 -18.65 7.00 10.25
CA SER A 542 -17.70 6.73 9.17
C SER A 542 -17.65 7.90 8.18
N PHE A 543 -16.47 8.17 7.63
CA PHE A 543 -16.27 9.22 6.61
C PHE A 543 -16.80 8.81 5.22
N ASP A 544 -17.10 7.54 4.97
CA ASP A 544 -17.61 6.99 3.72
C ASP A 544 -18.78 7.78 3.10
N ALA A 545 -19.68 8.28 3.95
CA ALA A 545 -20.83 9.05 3.49
C ALA A 545 -20.46 10.45 2.95
N ALA A 546 -19.37 11.03 3.45
CA ALA A 546 -18.91 12.37 3.10
C ALA A 546 -17.69 12.37 2.15
N ALA A 547 -16.99 11.26 2.05
CA ALA A 547 -15.84 11.11 1.18
C ALA A 547 -16.17 11.44 -0.29
N GLY A 548 -15.20 11.93 -1.05
CA GLY A 548 -15.33 12.16 -2.48
C GLY A 548 -15.55 10.86 -3.27
N GLN A 549 -15.89 10.99 -4.54
CA GLN A 549 -16.06 9.85 -5.44
C GLN A 549 -14.84 9.68 -6.34
N ILE A 550 -14.33 8.46 -6.46
CA ILE A 550 -13.24 8.14 -7.39
C ILE A 550 -13.76 7.82 -8.80
N ASN A 551 -15.06 7.95 -9.05
CA ASN A 551 -15.69 7.62 -10.34
C ASN A 551 -15.15 8.46 -11.50
N THR A 552 -14.65 9.67 -11.24
CA THR A 552 -14.06 10.55 -12.27
C THR A 552 -12.77 10.00 -12.87
N LEU A 553 -12.11 9.07 -12.19
CA LEU A 553 -10.93 8.35 -12.68
C LEU A 553 -11.30 7.31 -13.77
N PHE A 554 -12.59 6.99 -13.92
CA PHE A 554 -13.10 6.01 -14.88
C PHE A 554 -13.90 6.68 -16.00
N ASP A 555 -14.02 5.98 -17.12
CA ASP A 555 -15.02 6.25 -18.16
C ASP A 555 -15.74 4.94 -18.51
N PHE A 556 -16.88 4.73 -17.91
CA PHE A 556 -17.71 3.54 -18.14
C PHE A 556 -18.54 3.61 -19.43
N THR A 557 -18.48 4.71 -20.17
CA THR A 557 -19.17 4.88 -21.45
C THR A 557 -18.35 4.39 -22.64
N GLN A 558 -17.03 4.28 -22.45
CA GLN A 558 -16.11 3.79 -23.46
C GLN A 558 -16.02 2.25 -23.50
N LYS A 559 -15.59 1.72 -24.64
CA LYS A 559 -15.19 0.32 -24.72
C LYS A 559 -13.95 0.09 -23.84
N PRO A 560 -13.94 -0.96 -22.98
CA PRO A 560 -12.80 -1.23 -22.13
C PRO A 560 -11.51 -1.50 -22.94
N ASN A 561 -10.42 -0.89 -22.53
CA ASN A 561 -9.10 -1.21 -23.07
C ASN A 561 -8.49 -2.37 -22.30
N THR A 562 -8.66 -3.58 -22.78
CA THR A 562 -8.18 -4.79 -22.15
C THR A 562 -6.73 -5.14 -22.49
N THR A 563 -6.03 -4.33 -23.29
CA THR A 563 -4.62 -4.54 -23.60
C THR A 563 -3.79 -4.40 -22.34
N PRO A 564 -3.04 -5.43 -21.91
CA PRO A 564 -2.21 -5.33 -20.72
C PRO A 564 -1.06 -4.35 -20.93
N LEU A 565 -0.78 -3.54 -19.92
CA LEU A 565 0.46 -2.78 -19.79
C LEU A 565 1.45 -3.62 -18.97
N VAL A 566 2.30 -4.37 -19.66
CA VAL A 566 3.27 -5.26 -18.99
C VAL A 566 4.56 -4.48 -18.74
N LEU A 567 4.89 -4.29 -17.47
CA LEU A 567 6.12 -3.63 -17.04
C LEU A 567 7.13 -4.66 -16.53
N ASP A 568 8.40 -4.26 -16.52
CA ASP A 568 9.48 -5.02 -15.90
C ASP A 568 9.49 -4.74 -14.38
N PRO A 569 9.42 -5.76 -13.50
CA PRO A 569 9.36 -5.55 -12.05
C PRO A 569 10.58 -4.83 -11.46
N ASP A 570 11.75 -5.04 -12.02
CA ASP A 570 12.99 -4.50 -11.47
C ASP A 570 13.26 -3.06 -11.91
N THR A 571 12.84 -2.72 -13.14
CA THR A 571 13.09 -1.40 -13.72
C THR A 571 11.86 -0.50 -13.81
N GLY A 572 10.65 -1.07 -13.73
CA GLY A 572 9.40 -0.36 -13.99
C GLY A 572 9.19 0.02 -15.46
N SER A 573 10.10 -0.34 -16.34
CA SER A 573 10.05 -0.01 -17.77
C SER A 573 9.06 -0.91 -18.52
N LEU A 574 8.56 -0.43 -19.66
CA LEU A 574 7.69 -1.21 -20.54
C LEU A 574 8.47 -2.42 -21.11
N ARG A 575 7.86 -3.62 -21.08
CA ARG A 575 8.38 -4.84 -21.69
C ARG A 575 7.96 -5.01 -23.14
#